data_fc16b785bc89e32a69dc457965bd9563
#
_entry.id   fc16b785bc89e32a69dc457965bd9563
#
_cell.length_a   1.000
_cell.length_b   1.000
_cell.length_c   1.000
_cell.angle_alpha   90.00
_cell.angle_beta   90.00
_cell.angle_gamma   90.00
#
_symmetry.space_group_name_H-M   'P 1'
#
loop_
_entity.id
_entity.type
_entity.pdbx_description
1 polymer ?
#
loop_
_entity_poly.entity_id
_entity_poly.type
_entity_poly.pdbx_seq_one_letter_code
_entity_poly.pdbx_strand_id
1 'polypeptide(L)'
;VESHDQALVGDKTMIFRLADAAMYTDMHRDCHNDTIDRAIALHKMIRLYTIAGGGEAYLNFMGNEFGHPEWIDFPREGNGWSFHYCRRQWSLPDNQELKYQYLNAFDKDMIAITKEVDMFQQKMGDLRYNDSYRQVIAFYRKGLLFAFNFSPCNSYTDVKISIPNCADYEVTFTTDDWKYGGWGQINHGTYPVQVDENGASTISLYLPARTAMVLREGEIRKPVAEVRSEVHAAEE
;
A
#
# COMPACT_ATOMS: atom_id res chain seq x y z
N VAL A 1 -4.29 -2.14 -11.22
CA VAL A 1 -2.93 -2.39 -11.73
C VAL A 1 -2.96 -3.22 -12.99
N GLU A 2 -3.73 -4.25 -13.01
CA GLU A 2 -3.86 -5.15 -14.16
C GLU A 2 -5.32 -5.51 -14.41
N SER A 3 -5.66 -5.48 -15.70
CA SER A 3 -6.91 -6.01 -16.23
C SER A 3 -6.66 -7.38 -16.85
N HIS A 4 -7.71 -7.99 -17.38
CA HIS A 4 -7.59 -9.20 -18.19
C HIS A 4 -6.69 -9.01 -19.43
N ASP A 5 -6.60 -7.81 -19.96
CA ASP A 5 -5.77 -7.55 -21.15
C ASP A 5 -4.28 -7.74 -20.87
N GLN A 6 -3.77 -7.24 -19.75
CA GLN A 6 -2.38 -7.46 -19.35
C GLN A 6 -2.16 -8.90 -18.90
N ALA A 7 -3.09 -9.42 -18.11
CA ALA A 7 -2.94 -10.74 -17.47
C ALA A 7 -3.08 -11.91 -18.44
N LEU A 8 -3.83 -11.75 -19.55
CA LEU A 8 -4.18 -12.85 -20.47
C LEU A 8 -3.69 -12.64 -21.89
N VAL A 9 -3.84 -11.43 -22.43
CA VAL A 9 -3.66 -11.18 -23.86
C VAL A 9 -2.30 -10.60 -24.19
N GLY A 10 -1.86 -9.63 -23.41
CA GLY A 10 -0.67 -8.85 -23.74
C GLY A 10 0.59 -9.34 -23.09
N ASP A 11 0.51 -10.00 -21.94
CA ASP A 11 1.70 -10.27 -21.12
C ASP A 11 1.44 -11.22 -19.94
N LYS A 12 2.37 -11.19 -18.98
CA LYS A 12 2.30 -11.91 -17.71
C LYS A 12 1.62 -11.04 -16.65
N THR A 13 1.01 -11.67 -15.65
CA THR A 13 0.53 -10.98 -14.45
C THR A 13 1.69 -10.31 -13.71
N MET A 14 1.37 -9.32 -12.89
CA MET A 14 2.37 -8.60 -12.10
C MET A 14 3.22 -9.53 -11.23
N ILE A 15 2.58 -10.52 -10.59
CA ILE A 15 3.32 -11.47 -9.75
C ILE A 15 4.29 -12.34 -10.58
N PHE A 16 3.92 -12.73 -11.79
CA PHE A 16 4.82 -13.43 -12.70
C PHE A 16 6.02 -12.59 -13.09
N ARG A 17 5.81 -11.30 -13.36
CA ARG A 17 6.92 -10.40 -13.67
C ARG A 17 7.87 -10.21 -12.50
N LEU A 18 7.37 -10.24 -11.28
CA LEU A 18 8.15 -10.01 -10.06
C LEU A 18 8.87 -11.28 -9.57
N ALA A 19 8.23 -12.44 -9.68
CA ALA A 19 8.67 -13.70 -9.08
C ALA A 19 9.12 -14.75 -10.08
N ASP A 20 8.63 -14.69 -11.33
CA ASP A 20 8.88 -15.66 -12.40
C ASP A 20 8.69 -17.11 -11.91
N ALA A 21 9.54 -18.04 -12.30
CA ALA A 21 9.44 -19.47 -11.97
C ALA A 21 9.47 -19.78 -10.46
N ALA A 22 10.08 -18.91 -9.64
CA ALA A 22 10.14 -19.09 -8.19
C ALA A 22 8.75 -19.19 -7.53
N MET A 23 7.72 -18.60 -8.14
CA MET A 23 6.36 -18.68 -7.61
C MET A 23 5.77 -20.10 -7.60
N TYR A 24 6.33 -21.04 -8.36
CA TYR A 24 5.86 -22.43 -8.39
C TYR A 24 6.49 -23.30 -7.30
N THR A 25 7.65 -22.91 -6.79
CA THR A 25 8.46 -23.76 -5.90
C THR A 25 8.65 -23.14 -4.52
N ASP A 26 8.68 -21.80 -4.40
CA ASP A 26 9.18 -21.11 -3.23
C ASP A 26 8.09 -20.32 -2.48
N MET A 27 6.82 -20.61 -2.75
CA MET A 27 5.68 -19.96 -2.08
C MET A 27 5.29 -20.61 -0.75
N HIS A 28 6.01 -21.63 -0.26
CA HIS A 28 5.82 -22.13 1.09
C HIS A 28 6.24 -21.06 2.11
N ARG A 29 5.48 -20.89 3.19
CA ARG A 29 5.70 -19.80 4.16
C ARG A 29 7.09 -19.85 4.82
N ASP A 30 7.63 -21.05 5.03
CA ASP A 30 8.94 -21.25 5.66
C ASP A 30 10.10 -21.24 4.65
N CYS A 31 9.80 -21.05 3.35
CA CYS A 31 10.82 -20.89 2.34
C CYS A 31 11.32 -19.45 2.29
N HIS A 32 12.61 -19.25 2.50
CA HIS A 32 13.26 -17.94 2.35
C HIS A 32 13.87 -17.85 0.95
N ASN A 33 13.29 -16.98 0.13
CA ASN A 33 13.75 -16.71 -1.23
C ASN A 33 13.61 -15.21 -1.49
N ASP A 34 14.76 -14.53 -1.70
CA ASP A 34 14.81 -13.08 -1.90
C ASP A 34 13.94 -12.59 -3.07
N THR A 35 13.79 -13.44 -4.12
CA THR A 35 12.93 -13.10 -5.25
C THR A 35 11.47 -13.08 -4.85
N ILE A 36 11.01 -14.08 -4.10
CA ILE A 36 9.62 -14.15 -3.60
C ILE A 36 9.35 -13.06 -2.57
N ASP A 37 10.25 -12.86 -1.61
CA ASP A 37 10.06 -11.86 -0.55
C ASP A 37 10.01 -10.44 -1.15
N ARG A 38 10.90 -10.15 -2.12
CA ARG A 38 10.83 -8.92 -2.91
C ARG A 38 9.53 -8.81 -3.71
N ALA A 39 9.11 -9.88 -4.37
CA ALA A 39 7.90 -9.90 -5.19
C ALA A 39 6.65 -9.61 -4.37
N ILE A 40 6.52 -10.23 -3.19
CA ILE A 40 5.40 -10.01 -2.26
C ILE A 40 5.41 -8.56 -1.74
N ALA A 41 6.57 -8.03 -1.35
CA ALA A 41 6.68 -6.65 -0.88
C ALA A 41 6.24 -5.65 -1.96
N LEU A 42 6.78 -5.77 -3.18
CA LEU A 42 6.45 -4.88 -4.30
C LEU A 42 5.02 -5.05 -4.77
N HIS A 43 4.48 -6.27 -4.81
CA HIS A 43 3.09 -6.52 -5.18
C HIS A 43 2.12 -5.74 -4.28
N LYS A 44 2.30 -5.80 -2.96
CA LYS A 44 1.52 -5.04 -1.98
C LYS A 44 1.64 -3.53 -2.20
N MET A 45 2.86 -3.03 -2.34
CA MET A 45 3.12 -1.59 -2.54
C MET A 45 2.50 -1.06 -3.82
N ILE A 46 2.66 -1.76 -4.94
CA ILE A 46 2.11 -1.36 -6.25
C ILE A 46 0.59 -1.31 -6.19
N ARG A 47 -0.05 -2.31 -5.57
CA ARG A 47 -1.51 -2.35 -5.42
C ARG A 47 -2.02 -1.21 -4.54
N LEU A 48 -1.37 -0.98 -3.40
CA LEU A 48 -1.70 0.14 -2.52
C LEU A 48 -1.53 1.49 -3.21
N TYR A 49 -0.42 1.67 -3.94
CA TYR A 49 -0.19 2.90 -4.70
C TYR A 49 -1.26 3.13 -5.77
N THR A 50 -1.66 2.07 -6.47
CA THR A 50 -2.67 2.15 -7.53
C THR A 50 -4.05 2.54 -7.00
N ILE A 51 -4.50 1.94 -5.89
CA ILE A 51 -5.83 2.24 -5.34
C ILE A 51 -5.87 3.61 -4.66
N ALA A 52 -4.76 4.02 -4.02
CA ALA A 52 -4.72 5.23 -3.20
C ALA A 52 -4.30 6.49 -3.96
N GLY A 53 -3.43 6.38 -4.98
CA GLY A 53 -2.81 7.53 -5.63
C GLY A 53 -3.76 8.41 -6.43
N GLY A 54 -4.81 7.84 -7.01
CA GLY A 54 -5.79 8.61 -7.79
C GLY A 54 -6.88 7.76 -8.42
N GLY A 55 -7.78 8.43 -9.12
CA GLY A 55 -8.90 7.81 -9.83
C GLY A 55 -10.18 7.68 -9.00
N GLU A 56 -11.24 7.31 -9.69
CA GLU A 56 -12.61 7.19 -9.17
C GLU A 56 -13.02 5.73 -8.95
N ALA A 57 -12.15 4.80 -9.33
CA ALA A 57 -12.39 3.36 -9.20
C ALA A 57 -11.07 2.58 -9.14
N TYR A 58 -11.15 1.34 -8.73
CA TYR A 58 -10.06 0.37 -8.73
C TYR A 58 -10.50 -0.91 -9.43
N LEU A 59 -9.80 -1.26 -10.49
CA LEU A 59 -10.04 -2.50 -11.23
C LEU A 59 -8.99 -3.53 -10.86
N ASN A 60 -9.44 -4.72 -10.50
CA ASN A 60 -8.61 -5.89 -10.26
C ASN A 60 -9.13 -7.07 -11.07
N PHE A 61 -8.23 -7.79 -11.73
CA PHE A 61 -8.58 -9.06 -12.36
C PHE A 61 -8.54 -10.19 -11.32
N MET A 62 -9.61 -10.99 -11.27
CA MET A 62 -9.79 -12.04 -10.25
C MET A 62 -8.57 -12.95 -10.13
N GLY A 63 -8.13 -13.19 -8.88
CA GLY A 63 -6.95 -13.98 -8.55
C GLY A 63 -5.66 -13.17 -8.41
N ASN A 64 -5.58 -11.98 -9.00
CA ASN A 64 -4.40 -11.13 -8.86
C ASN A 64 -4.25 -10.56 -7.45
N GLU A 65 -5.36 -10.43 -6.70
CA GLU A 65 -5.35 -10.01 -5.29
C GLU A 65 -4.49 -10.89 -4.40
N PHE A 66 -4.44 -12.19 -4.68
CA PHE A 66 -3.58 -13.12 -3.93
C PHE A 66 -2.37 -13.62 -4.72
N GLY A 67 -2.14 -13.09 -5.94
CA GLY A 67 -0.99 -13.46 -6.75
C GLY A 67 -1.11 -14.85 -7.38
N HIS A 68 -2.30 -15.21 -7.91
CA HIS A 68 -2.52 -16.51 -8.54
C HIS A 68 -1.45 -16.84 -9.58
N PRO A 69 -0.80 -18.03 -9.51
CA PRO A 69 0.39 -18.33 -10.29
C PRO A 69 0.10 -18.78 -11.72
N GLU A 70 -1.13 -19.09 -12.04
CA GLU A 70 -1.48 -19.66 -13.33
C GLU A 70 -2.06 -18.63 -14.29
N TRP A 71 -1.69 -18.78 -15.54
CA TRP A 71 -2.33 -18.10 -16.65
C TRP A 71 -3.75 -18.63 -16.85
N ILE A 72 -4.67 -17.77 -17.31
CA ILE A 72 -6.01 -18.16 -17.72
C ILE A 72 -6.00 -18.45 -19.23
N ASP A 73 -6.45 -19.65 -19.61
CA ASP A 73 -6.76 -19.99 -21.01
C ASP A 73 -8.26 -20.29 -21.11
N PHE A 74 -8.98 -19.42 -21.82
CA PHE A 74 -10.42 -19.60 -22.01
C PHE A 74 -10.71 -20.80 -22.90
N PRO A 75 -11.89 -21.48 -22.72
CA PRO A 75 -12.31 -22.56 -23.61
C PRO A 75 -12.34 -22.08 -25.07
N ARG A 76 -11.60 -22.78 -25.93
CA ARG A 76 -11.47 -22.52 -27.36
C ARG A 76 -11.15 -23.81 -28.10
N GLU A 77 -11.27 -23.81 -29.43
CA GLU A 77 -11.00 -24.99 -30.24
C GLU A 77 -9.59 -25.55 -30.00
N GLY A 78 -8.57 -24.70 -29.90
CA GLY A 78 -7.17 -25.11 -29.72
C GLY A 78 -6.86 -25.80 -28.40
N ASN A 79 -7.72 -25.74 -27.39
CA ASN A 79 -7.59 -26.46 -26.12
C ASN A 79 -8.74 -27.46 -25.89
N GLY A 80 -9.46 -27.86 -26.96
CA GLY A 80 -10.58 -28.79 -26.88
C GLY A 80 -11.75 -28.29 -26.04
N TRP A 81 -11.97 -26.99 -25.99
CA TRP A 81 -13.01 -26.33 -25.18
C TRP A 81 -12.89 -26.59 -23.68
N SER A 82 -11.66 -26.80 -23.20
CA SER A 82 -11.36 -27.13 -21.81
C SER A 82 -11.57 -25.94 -20.89
N PHE A 83 -12.21 -26.18 -19.74
CA PHE A 83 -12.34 -25.20 -18.62
C PHE A 83 -11.20 -25.32 -17.59
N HIS A 84 -10.22 -26.19 -17.81
CA HIS A 84 -9.19 -26.49 -16.82
C HIS A 84 -8.43 -25.24 -16.36
N TYR A 85 -8.01 -24.39 -17.30
CA TYR A 85 -7.25 -23.17 -17.02
C TYR A 85 -8.08 -21.87 -17.00
N CYS A 86 -9.41 -21.94 -17.08
CA CYS A 86 -10.27 -20.74 -17.02
C CYS A 86 -10.82 -20.45 -15.61
N ARG A 87 -10.27 -21.06 -14.60
CA ARG A 87 -10.66 -20.93 -13.20
C ARG A 87 -9.51 -20.46 -12.32
N ARG A 88 -9.84 -19.92 -11.14
CA ARG A 88 -8.85 -19.61 -10.10
C ARG A 88 -8.82 -20.69 -9.02
N GLN A 89 -7.63 -20.94 -8.47
CA GLN A 89 -7.43 -21.89 -7.39
C GLN A 89 -7.55 -21.18 -6.04
N TRP A 90 -8.77 -20.99 -5.57
CA TRP A 90 -9.06 -20.33 -4.29
C TRP A 90 -8.51 -21.07 -3.08
N SER A 91 -8.19 -22.37 -3.21
CA SER A 91 -7.50 -23.14 -2.19
C SER A 91 -6.07 -22.64 -1.90
N LEU A 92 -5.45 -21.88 -2.79
CA LEU A 92 -4.11 -21.33 -2.57
C LEU A 92 -4.07 -20.29 -1.44
N PRO A 93 -4.91 -19.24 -1.44
CA PRO A 93 -4.96 -18.29 -0.34
C PRO A 93 -5.54 -18.87 0.95
N ASP A 94 -6.34 -19.95 0.88
CA ASP A 94 -6.89 -20.62 2.05
C ASP A 94 -5.87 -21.53 2.76
N ASN A 95 -4.81 -21.92 2.04
CA ASN A 95 -3.74 -22.76 2.60
C ASN A 95 -2.77 -21.93 3.44
N GLN A 96 -2.77 -22.18 4.76
CA GLN A 96 -1.93 -21.46 5.73
C GLN A 96 -0.43 -21.76 5.61
N GLU A 97 -0.05 -22.77 4.85
CA GLU A 97 1.36 -23.09 4.57
C GLU A 97 1.93 -22.32 3.38
N LEU A 98 1.08 -21.56 2.65
CA LEU A 98 1.48 -20.84 1.45
C LEU A 98 1.42 -19.32 1.63
N LYS A 99 2.36 -18.60 1.04
CA LYS A 99 2.47 -17.13 1.11
C LYS A 99 1.33 -16.39 0.40
N TYR A 100 0.50 -17.06 -0.43
CA TYR A 100 -0.67 -16.46 -1.07
C TYR A 100 -1.66 -15.87 -0.07
N GLN A 101 -1.78 -16.45 1.13
CA GLN A 101 -2.60 -15.93 2.21
C GLN A 101 -2.23 -14.49 2.60
N TYR A 102 -0.93 -14.14 2.55
CA TYR A 102 -0.44 -12.82 2.92
C TYR A 102 -0.94 -11.74 1.96
N LEU A 103 -0.89 -12.02 0.66
CA LEU A 103 -1.39 -11.10 -0.36
C LEU A 103 -2.91 -10.95 -0.28
N ASN A 104 -3.63 -12.06 -0.06
CA ASN A 104 -5.08 -12.06 0.08
C ASN A 104 -5.53 -11.27 1.32
N ALA A 105 -4.87 -11.46 2.46
CA ALA A 105 -5.15 -10.71 3.68
C ALA A 105 -4.88 -9.22 3.50
N PHE A 106 -3.76 -8.88 2.83
CA PHE A 106 -3.41 -7.50 2.53
C PHE A 106 -4.46 -6.82 1.64
N ASP A 107 -4.88 -7.46 0.55
CA ASP A 107 -5.87 -6.90 -0.37
C ASP A 107 -7.21 -6.65 0.30
N LYS A 108 -7.67 -7.60 1.12
CA LYS A 108 -8.91 -7.47 1.89
C LYS A 108 -8.89 -6.23 2.79
N ASP A 109 -7.81 -6.03 3.55
CA ASP A 109 -7.71 -4.92 4.49
C ASP A 109 -7.43 -3.58 3.77
N MET A 110 -6.68 -3.60 2.68
CA MET A 110 -6.49 -2.45 1.80
C MET A 110 -7.84 -1.94 1.25
N ILE A 111 -8.70 -2.83 0.77
CA ILE A 111 -10.03 -2.47 0.30
C ILE A 111 -10.91 -1.96 1.46
N ALA A 112 -10.83 -2.59 2.64
CA ALA A 112 -11.61 -2.19 3.79
C ALA A 112 -11.30 -0.74 4.21
N ILE A 113 -10.02 -0.37 4.31
CA ILE A 113 -9.63 0.99 4.70
C ILE A 113 -10.02 2.04 3.65
N THR A 114 -9.98 1.69 2.36
CA THR A 114 -10.42 2.61 1.30
C THR A 114 -11.93 2.84 1.30
N LYS A 115 -12.72 1.81 1.65
CA LYS A 115 -14.17 1.93 1.82
C LYS A 115 -14.55 2.76 3.05
N GLU A 116 -13.84 2.56 4.15
CA GLU A 116 -14.10 3.29 5.40
C GLU A 116 -14.05 4.81 5.23
N VAL A 117 -13.16 5.32 4.40
CA VAL A 117 -12.98 6.77 4.15
C VAL A 117 -13.65 7.27 2.89
N ASP A 118 -14.43 6.44 2.19
CA ASP A 118 -14.99 6.79 0.88
C ASP A 118 -13.94 7.35 -0.09
N MET A 119 -12.80 6.66 -0.23
CA MET A 119 -11.60 7.10 -0.94
C MET A 119 -11.90 7.71 -2.31
N PHE A 120 -12.80 7.10 -3.08
CA PHE A 120 -13.09 7.47 -4.46
C PHE A 120 -13.94 8.73 -4.62
N GLN A 121 -14.44 9.32 -3.52
CA GLN A 121 -15.07 10.63 -3.54
C GLN A 121 -14.07 11.78 -3.79
N GLN A 122 -12.80 11.53 -3.59
CA GLN A 122 -11.71 12.45 -3.94
C GLN A 122 -10.88 11.85 -5.07
N LYS A 123 -10.83 12.52 -6.24
CA LYS A 123 -10.23 11.97 -7.46
C LYS A 123 -8.73 11.73 -7.39
N MET A 124 -8.01 12.56 -6.65
CA MET A 124 -6.55 12.50 -6.57
C MET A 124 -6.05 12.67 -5.14
N GLY A 125 -4.96 12.01 -4.83
CA GLY A 125 -4.16 12.28 -3.65
C GLY A 125 -3.43 13.63 -3.80
N ASP A 126 -3.28 14.32 -2.68
CA ASP A 126 -2.55 15.58 -2.59
C ASP A 126 -1.08 15.27 -2.26
N LEU A 127 -0.19 15.55 -3.19
CA LEU A 127 1.23 15.24 -3.06
C LEU A 127 1.87 16.04 -1.91
N ARG A 128 2.48 15.33 -0.96
CA ARG A 128 3.08 15.92 0.25
C ARG A 128 4.60 15.81 0.29
N TYR A 129 5.13 14.78 -0.35
CA TYR A 129 6.57 14.54 -0.44
C TYR A 129 6.91 13.78 -1.72
N ASN A 130 7.96 14.17 -2.39
CA ASN A 130 8.49 13.45 -3.54
C ASN A 130 10.01 13.62 -3.61
N ASP A 131 10.72 12.50 -3.46
CA ASP A 131 12.18 12.45 -3.61
C ASP A 131 12.52 11.27 -4.52
N SER A 132 12.73 11.54 -5.79
CA SER A 132 13.04 10.53 -6.79
C SER A 132 14.42 9.89 -6.59
N TYR A 133 15.39 10.60 -5.98
CA TYR A 133 16.70 10.05 -5.66
C TYR A 133 16.60 9.00 -4.54
N ARG A 134 15.84 9.30 -3.48
CA ARG A 134 15.55 8.36 -2.39
C ARG A 134 14.50 7.33 -2.75
N GLN A 135 13.75 7.54 -3.85
CA GLN A 135 12.60 6.72 -4.25
C GLN A 135 11.49 6.70 -3.19
N VAL A 136 11.27 7.85 -2.56
CA VAL A 136 10.25 8.07 -1.53
C VAL A 136 9.18 9.00 -2.05
N ILE A 137 7.92 8.62 -1.85
CA ILE A 137 6.76 9.46 -2.17
C ILE A 137 5.73 9.39 -1.04
N ALA A 138 5.10 10.52 -0.74
CA ALA A 138 3.96 10.55 0.16
C ALA A 138 2.87 11.50 -0.37
N PHE A 139 1.62 11.11 -0.17
CA PHE A 139 0.45 11.90 -0.54
C PHE A 139 -0.68 11.72 0.48
N TYR A 140 -1.50 12.75 0.60
CA TYR A 140 -2.65 12.77 1.49
C TYR A 140 -3.94 12.61 0.69
N ARG A 141 -4.86 11.78 1.19
CA ARG A 141 -6.16 11.56 0.56
C ARG A 141 -7.19 11.13 1.59
N LYS A 142 -8.29 11.88 1.72
CA LYS A 142 -9.44 11.53 2.57
C LYS A 142 -9.08 11.22 4.04
N GLY A 143 -8.25 12.05 4.67
CA GLY A 143 -7.86 11.85 6.07
C GLY A 143 -6.75 10.82 6.29
N LEU A 144 -6.22 10.25 5.21
CA LEU A 144 -5.12 9.29 5.25
C LEU A 144 -3.87 9.85 4.57
N LEU A 145 -2.74 9.68 5.21
CA LEU A 145 -1.42 9.91 4.63
C LEU A 145 -0.81 8.59 4.20
N PHE A 146 -0.49 8.47 2.93
CA PHE A 146 0.18 7.32 2.34
C PHE A 146 1.65 7.65 2.12
N ALA A 147 2.56 6.85 2.68
CA ALA A 147 3.99 7.03 2.52
C ALA A 147 4.63 5.74 2.01
N PHE A 148 5.44 5.86 0.96
CA PHE A 148 6.09 4.75 0.27
C PHE A 148 7.59 4.96 0.21
N ASN A 149 8.35 3.93 0.51
CA ASN A 149 9.77 3.84 0.23
C ASN A 149 10.02 2.70 -0.76
N PHE A 150 10.23 3.03 -2.03
CA PHE A 150 10.53 2.07 -3.09
C PHE A 150 12.02 1.70 -3.19
N SER A 151 12.88 2.30 -2.37
CA SER A 151 14.30 1.95 -2.36
C SER A 151 14.50 0.45 -2.09
N PRO A 152 15.34 -0.24 -2.87
CA PRO A 152 15.58 -1.66 -2.71
C PRO A 152 16.32 -2.02 -1.41
N CYS A 153 17.08 -1.10 -0.83
CA CYS A 153 17.98 -1.40 0.28
C CYS A 153 18.13 -0.29 1.32
N ASN A 154 17.65 0.94 1.05
CA ASN A 154 17.85 2.06 1.96
C ASN A 154 16.60 2.33 2.79
N SER A 155 16.72 2.20 4.10
CA SER A 155 15.75 2.70 5.07
C SER A 155 16.10 4.13 5.45
N TYR A 156 15.10 4.97 5.63
CA TYR A 156 15.29 6.38 5.95
C TYR A 156 14.66 6.71 7.29
N THR A 157 15.43 7.34 8.16
CA THR A 157 14.96 7.95 9.39
C THR A 157 14.65 9.42 9.16
N ASP A 158 13.78 9.98 9.98
CA ASP A 158 13.49 11.42 10.01
C ASP A 158 13.08 12.03 8.66
N VAL A 159 12.30 11.29 7.89
CA VAL A 159 11.73 11.80 6.64
C VAL A 159 10.60 12.77 7.01
N LYS A 160 10.85 14.07 6.86
CA LYS A 160 9.88 15.11 7.16
C LYS A 160 8.86 15.24 6.05
N ILE A 161 7.61 14.91 6.38
CA ILE A 161 6.47 14.96 5.44
C ILE A 161 5.61 16.16 5.83
N SER A 162 5.32 17.03 4.88
CA SER A 162 4.34 18.11 5.03
C SER A 162 2.94 17.53 5.16
N ILE A 163 2.15 18.02 6.12
CA ILE A 163 0.78 17.58 6.35
C ILE A 163 -0.20 18.76 6.24
N PRO A 164 -1.48 18.51 5.82
CA PRO A 164 -2.42 19.58 5.55
C PRO A 164 -2.92 20.30 6.82
N ASN A 165 -3.01 19.56 7.92
CA ASN A 165 -3.60 20.05 9.17
C ASN A 165 -2.63 19.84 10.34
N CYS A 166 -2.80 20.66 11.39
CA CYS A 166 -2.06 20.50 12.64
C CYS A 166 -2.68 19.34 13.45
N ALA A 167 -2.28 18.11 13.15
CA ALA A 167 -2.77 16.91 13.81
C ALA A 167 -1.66 15.88 13.96
N ASP A 168 -1.74 15.04 14.98
CA ASP A 168 -0.90 13.84 15.07
C ASP A 168 -1.42 12.78 14.10
N TYR A 169 -0.55 11.87 13.68
CA TYR A 169 -0.89 10.80 12.74
C TYR A 169 -0.59 9.44 13.34
N GLU A 170 -1.53 8.51 13.23
CA GLU A 170 -1.38 7.14 13.72
C GLU A 170 -1.26 6.15 12.58
N VAL A 171 -0.29 5.21 12.66
CA VAL A 171 -0.17 4.12 11.69
C VAL A 171 -1.34 3.16 11.85
N THR A 172 -2.19 3.10 10.84
CA THR A 172 -3.38 2.21 10.83
C THR A 172 -3.19 0.99 9.93
N PHE A 173 -2.27 1.07 8.97
CA PHE A 173 -2.05 0.01 7.99
C PHE A 173 -0.63 0.10 7.43
N THR A 174 0.04 -1.04 7.27
CA THR A 174 1.37 -1.07 6.64
C THR A 174 1.60 -2.37 5.87
N THR A 175 2.35 -2.29 4.78
CA THR A 175 2.77 -3.46 4.00
C THR A 175 3.73 -4.37 4.77
N ASP A 176 4.30 -3.87 5.88
CA ASP A 176 5.36 -4.53 6.65
C ASP A 176 4.84 -5.36 7.85
N ASP A 177 3.54 -5.41 8.06
CA ASP A 177 2.95 -6.25 9.11
C ASP A 177 3.19 -7.74 8.88
N TRP A 178 3.48 -8.48 9.94
CA TRP A 178 3.62 -9.94 9.93
C TRP A 178 2.41 -10.64 9.32
N LYS A 179 1.23 -10.09 9.53
CA LYS A 179 -0.04 -10.55 8.96
C LYS A 179 -0.02 -10.61 7.42
N TYR A 180 0.81 -9.80 6.79
CA TYR A 180 0.96 -9.71 5.34
C TYR A 180 2.33 -10.22 4.87
N GLY A 181 3.01 -11.01 5.69
CA GLY A 181 4.35 -11.52 5.39
C GLY A 181 5.42 -10.43 5.35
N GLY A 182 5.23 -9.36 6.13
CA GLY A 182 6.24 -8.33 6.35
C GLY A 182 7.22 -8.71 7.46
N TRP A 183 8.12 -7.79 7.79
CA TRP A 183 9.20 -7.99 8.77
C TRP A 183 8.93 -7.30 10.10
N GLY A 184 7.82 -6.56 10.24
CA GLY A 184 7.45 -5.88 11.47
C GLY A 184 8.40 -4.77 11.89
N GLN A 185 9.05 -4.08 10.94
CA GLN A 185 9.97 -2.97 11.19
C GLN A 185 9.22 -1.66 11.51
N ILE A 186 7.95 -1.57 11.11
CA ILE A 186 7.08 -0.41 11.34
C ILE A 186 6.22 -0.69 12.57
N ASN A 187 6.41 0.12 13.61
CA ASN A 187 5.55 0.05 14.79
C ASN A 187 4.25 0.82 14.54
N HIS A 188 3.13 0.22 14.94
CA HIS A 188 1.87 0.92 15.05
C HIS A 188 1.92 1.90 16.23
N GLY A 189 2.05 3.17 15.91
CA GLY A 189 2.20 4.23 16.90
C GLY A 189 1.82 5.57 16.32
N THR A 190 1.84 6.59 17.18
CA THR A 190 1.49 7.96 16.84
C THR A 190 2.76 8.74 16.49
N TYR A 191 2.72 9.40 15.35
CA TYR A 191 3.71 10.38 14.91
C TYR A 191 3.22 11.78 15.26
N PRO A 192 3.87 12.49 16.21
CA PRO A 192 3.43 13.80 16.64
C PRO A 192 3.69 14.86 15.56
N VAL A 193 2.76 15.79 15.46
CA VAL A 193 2.93 16.94 14.58
C VAL A 193 4.04 17.86 15.11
N GLN A 194 4.85 18.36 14.19
CA GLN A 194 5.84 19.41 14.42
C GLN A 194 5.42 20.65 13.62
N VAL A 195 5.36 21.79 14.29
CA VAL A 195 5.00 23.07 13.68
C VAL A 195 6.23 23.95 13.68
N ASP A 196 6.61 24.48 12.53
CA ASP A 196 7.74 25.39 12.39
C ASP A 196 7.38 26.84 12.76
N GLU A 197 8.36 27.75 12.69
CA GLU A 197 8.21 29.16 13.00
C GLU A 197 7.21 29.89 12.08
N ASN A 198 6.96 29.34 10.90
CA ASN A 198 6.03 29.88 9.90
C ASN A 198 4.63 29.27 10.00
N GLY A 199 4.41 28.35 10.95
CA GLY A 199 3.15 27.64 11.14
C GLY A 199 2.96 26.43 10.21
N ALA A 200 3.97 26.02 9.46
CA ALA A 200 3.88 24.83 8.60
C ALA A 200 3.96 23.55 9.45
N SER A 201 3.02 22.65 9.22
CA SER A 201 2.90 21.39 9.94
C SER A 201 3.59 20.26 9.20
N THR A 202 4.39 19.49 9.93
CA THR A 202 5.10 18.30 9.42
C THR A 202 5.05 17.16 10.42
N ILE A 203 5.25 15.94 9.94
CA ILE A 203 5.58 14.77 10.77
C ILE A 203 6.91 14.15 10.29
N SER A 204 7.61 13.49 11.20
CA SER A 204 8.89 12.84 10.89
C SER A 204 8.72 11.33 10.91
N LEU A 205 8.91 10.66 9.75
CA LEU A 205 8.65 9.24 9.59
C LEU A 205 9.94 8.43 9.49
N TYR A 206 9.91 7.21 10.06
CA TYR A 206 10.81 6.13 9.71
C TYR A 206 10.20 5.30 8.57
N LEU A 207 10.90 5.21 7.45
CA LEU A 207 10.47 4.49 6.25
C LEU A 207 11.46 3.38 5.90
N PRO A 208 11.22 2.13 6.31
CA PRO A 208 12.05 0.99 5.92
C PRO A 208 12.05 0.76 4.41
N ALA A 209 13.11 0.15 3.90
CA ALA A 209 13.22 -0.20 2.48
C ALA A 209 12.09 -1.11 2.03
N ARG A 210 11.54 -0.87 0.83
CA ARG A 210 10.45 -1.65 0.22
C ARG A 210 9.22 -1.78 1.11
N THR A 211 8.84 -0.69 1.79
CA THR A 211 7.63 -0.66 2.61
C THR A 211 6.74 0.52 2.24
N ALA A 212 5.49 0.38 2.61
CA ALA A 212 4.54 1.48 2.61
C ALA A 212 3.74 1.46 3.90
N MET A 213 3.35 2.65 4.37
CA MET A 213 2.48 2.82 5.52
C MET A 213 1.34 3.79 5.21
N VAL A 214 0.24 3.58 5.88
CA VAL A 214 -0.93 4.45 5.87
C VAL A 214 -1.15 4.95 7.28
N LEU A 215 -1.15 6.26 7.41
CA LEU A 215 -1.38 6.92 8.69
C LEU A 215 -2.72 7.66 8.64
N ARG A 216 -3.47 7.54 9.71
CA ARG A 216 -4.74 8.26 9.91
C ARG A 216 -4.48 9.56 10.64
N GLU A 217 -5.06 10.62 10.12
CA GLU A 217 -5.10 11.92 10.77
C GLU A 217 -5.94 11.86 12.06
N GLY A 218 -5.37 12.35 13.16
CA GLY A 218 -6.06 12.49 14.46
C GLY A 218 -6.88 13.78 14.55
N GLU A 219 -7.16 14.20 15.78
CA GLU A 219 -7.88 15.46 16.00
C GLU A 219 -7.07 16.66 15.51
N ILE A 220 -7.71 17.52 14.72
CA ILE A 220 -7.12 18.76 14.22
C ILE A 220 -7.09 19.77 15.34
N ARG A 221 -5.91 20.27 15.66
CA ARG A 221 -5.68 21.30 16.68
C ARG A 221 -5.67 22.67 16.04
N LYS A 222 -6.18 23.68 16.75
CA LYS A 222 -5.99 25.07 16.31
C LYS A 222 -4.50 25.42 16.41
N PRO A 223 -3.92 26.10 15.41
CA PRO A 223 -2.55 26.59 15.49
C PRO A 223 -2.38 27.49 16.74
N VAL A 224 -1.26 27.34 17.44
CA VAL A 224 -0.96 28.09 18.66
C VAL A 224 -1.03 29.64 18.47
N ALA A 225 -0.83 30.12 17.26
CA ALA A 225 -0.93 31.53 16.89
C ALA A 225 -2.39 32.06 16.96
N GLU A 226 -3.39 31.26 16.59
CA GLU A 226 -4.81 31.64 16.68
C GLU A 226 -5.29 31.64 18.13
N VAL A 227 -4.81 30.72 18.96
CA VAL A 227 -5.14 30.64 20.38
C VAL A 227 -4.62 31.88 21.13
N ARG A 228 -3.44 32.41 20.77
CA ARG A 228 -2.90 33.64 21.37
C ARG A 228 -3.69 34.89 20.98
N SER A 229 -4.23 34.97 19.79
CA SER A 229 -5.06 36.09 19.34
C SER A 229 -6.44 36.05 19.99
N GLU A 230 -7.04 34.87 20.20
CA GLU A 230 -8.33 34.76 20.92
C GLU A 230 -8.20 35.08 22.41
N VAL A 231 -7.07 34.77 23.07
CA VAL A 231 -6.84 35.11 24.47
C VAL A 231 -6.64 36.62 24.64
N HIS A 232 -5.90 37.29 23.73
CA HIS A 232 -5.71 38.76 23.77
C HIS A 232 -7.00 39.54 23.48
N ALA A 233 -7.86 39.01 22.61
CA ALA A 233 -9.15 39.64 22.29
C ALA A 233 -10.23 39.45 23.39
N ALA A 234 -10.01 38.54 24.33
CA ALA A 234 -10.90 38.29 25.46
C ALA A 234 -10.50 39.07 26.74
N GLU A 235 -9.31 39.70 26.73
CA GLU A 235 -8.78 40.52 27.84
C GLU A 235 -8.93 42.03 27.58
N GLU A 236 -9.43 42.44 26.40
CA GLU A 236 -9.86 43.81 26.10
C GLU A 236 -11.40 43.97 26.27
#